data_a77a7c0d248b7252a267a329d7b06ed8
#
_entry.id   a77a7c0d248b7252a267a329d7b06ed8
#
_cell.length_a   1.000
_cell.length_b   1.000
_cell.length_c   1.000
_cell.angle_alpha   90.00
_cell.angle_beta   90.00
_cell.angle_gamma   90.00
#
_symmetry.space_group_name_H-M   'P 1'
#
loop_
_entity.id
_entity.type
_entity.pdbx_description
1 polymer ?
#
loop_
_entity_poly.entity_id
_entity_poly.type
_entity_poly.pdbx_seq_one_letter_code
_entity_poly.pdbx_strand_id
1 'polypeptide(L)'
;AASDVYERQTINKSDPVGDLNRQLWNSGSDRDKETARKQKRKLSYYSNIFVVQDPLHPENEGKTFLYKYGKKIHDKIVEAMQPAFADETPINPFDFWKGANFKLKIRKLDGYWNYDKSEFDKVSTLGDFDDEQLEAIYKSQHSLTAFTDAANFKTYEELEKRMNTVLSAKKKVSPIPDEDLEDESEGRGPIPSVSATAEPPAPRVDEEEEDVMSY
;
A
#
# COMPACT_ATOMS: atom_id res chain seq x y z
N ALA A 1 1.20 -13.30 -16.28
CA ALA A 1 0.85 -12.36 -15.23
C ALA A 1 -0.56 -12.69 -14.76
N ALA A 2 -0.73 -13.09 -13.49
CA ALA A 2 -2.04 -13.21 -12.90
C ALA A 2 -2.60 -11.79 -12.79
N SER A 3 -3.61 -11.45 -13.59
CA SER A 3 -4.33 -10.19 -13.41
C SER A 3 -5.06 -10.27 -12.09
N ASP A 4 -4.92 -9.26 -11.27
CA ASP A 4 -5.69 -9.13 -10.03
C ASP A 4 -7.18 -9.29 -10.35
N VAL A 5 -7.83 -10.15 -9.61
CA VAL A 5 -9.28 -10.37 -9.72
C VAL A 5 -9.90 -9.83 -8.45
N TYR A 6 -10.83 -8.90 -8.59
CA TYR A 6 -11.56 -8.38 -7.44
C TYR A 6 -12.46 -9.48 -6.86
N GLU A 7 -12.34 -9.67 -5.56
CA GLU A 7 -13.11 -10.64 -4.82
C GLU A 7 -14.53 -10.13 -4.56
N ARG A 8 -15.53 -10.97 -4.87
CA ARG A 8 -16.96 -10.61 -4.79
C ARG A 8 -17.45 -10.29 -3.36
N GLN A 9 -16.76 -10.74 -2.33
CA GLN A 9 -17.10 -10.38 -0.94
C GLN A 9 -16.94 -8.88 -0.66
N THR A 10 -16.15 -8.14 -1.46
CA THR A 10 -16.07 -6.69 -1.41
C THR A 10 -17.44 -6.02 -1.63
N ILE A 11 -18.29 -6.65 -2.42
CA ILE A 11 -19.68 -6.21 -2.70
C ILE A 11 -20.73 -7.09 -2.01
N ASN A 12 -20.35 -7.77 -0.91
CA ASN A 12 -21.20 -8.65 -0.12
C ASN A 12 -21.83 -9.80 -0.92
N LYS A 13 -21.14 -10.35 -1.92
CA LYS A 13 -21.58 -11.50 -2.71
C LYS A 13 -20.66 -12.70 -2.48
N SER A 14 -21.20 -13.92 -2.67
CA SER A 14 -20.42 -15.16 -2.59
C SER A 14 -19.31 -15.18 -3.63
N ASP A 15 -18.19 -15.84 -3.27
CA ASP A 15 -17.00 -15.94 -4.08
C ASP A 15 -16.51 -17.40 -4.09
N PRO A 16 -16.27 -18.02 -5.27
CA PRO A 16 -15.93 -19.43 -5.35
C PRO A 16 -14.56 -19.76 -4.74
N VAL A 17 -13.61 -18.83 -4.76
CA VAL A 17 -12.30 -19.03 -4.12
C VAL A 17 -12.43 -18.97 -2.60
N GLY A 18 -13.24 -18.04 -2.08
CA GLY A 18 -13.58 -17.95 -0.67
C GLY A 18 -14.29 -19.19 -0.15
N ASP A 19 -15.22 -19.75 -0.94
CA ASP A 19 -15.94 -20.98 -0.61
C ASP A 19 -14.98 -22.18 -0.59
N LEU A 20 -14.11 -22.32 -1.59
CA LEU A 20 -13.07 -23.34 -1.62
C LEU A 20 -12.12 -23.23 -0.42
N ASN A 21 -11.64 -22.04 -0.12
CA ASN A 21 -10.75 -21.82 1.02
C ASN A 21 -11.39 -22.20 2.36
N ARG A 22 -12.70 -21.95 2.52
CA ARG A 22 -13.44 -22.38 3.70
C ARG A 22 -13.52 -23.90 3.80
N GLN A 23 -13.73 -24.57 2.68
CA GLN A 23 -13.73 -26.04 2.63
C GLN A 23 -12.36 -26.62 2.99
N LEU A 24 -11.28 -26.09 2.40
CA LEU A 24 -9.91 -26.48 2.69
C LEU A 24 -9.55 -26.27 4.17
N TRP A 25 -9.95 -25.12 4.74
CA TRP A 25 -9.69 -24.82 6.15
C TRP A 25 -10.39 -25.80 7.10
N ASN A 26 -11.62 -26.20 6.76
CA ASN A 26 -12.45 -27.08 7.57
C ASN A 26 -12.23 -28.58 7.29
N SER A 27 -11.35 -28.95 6.35
CA SER A 27 -11.08 -30.36 5.99
C SER A 27 -10.40 -31.15 7.11
N GLY A 28 -9.79 -30.48 8.10
CA GLY A 28 -8.99 -31.11 9.15
C GLY A 28 -7.54 -31.43 8.74
N SER A 29 -7.21 -31.35 7.45
CA SER A 29 -5.88 -31.62 6.91
C SER A 29 -4.96 -30.40 7.06
N ASP A 30 -3.76 -30.55 7.62
CA ASP A 30 -2.79 -29.47 7.73
C ASP A 30 -2.29 -29.00 6.36
N ARG A 31 -2.16 -29.90 5.39
CA ARG A 31 -1.82 -29.56 4.00
C ARG A 31 -2.89 -28.67 3.35
N ASP A 32 -4.17 -28.96 3.59
CA ASP A 32 -5.27 -28.15 3.05
C ASP A 32 -5.33 -26.77 3.72
N LYS A 33 -5.09 -26.70 5.03
CA LYS A 33 -4.99 -25.45 5.76
C LYS A 33 -3.83 -24.59 5.25
N GLU A 34 -2.68 -25.20 4.94
CA GLU A 34 -1.56 -24.49 4.35
C GLU A 34 -1.90 -23.96 2.95
N THR A 35 -2.58 -24.77 2.13
CA THR A 35 -3.08 -24.33 0.83
C THR A 35 -4.05 -23.16 0.97
N ALA A 36 -4.97 -23.22 1.93
CA ALA A 36 -5.90 -22.12 2.20
C ALA A 36 -5.19 -20.83 2.67
N ARG A 37 -4.11 -20.94 3.46
CA ARG A 37 -3.28 -19.78 3.85
C ARG A 37 -2.62 -19.13 2.63
N LYS A 38 -2.05 -19.92 1.72
CA LYS A 38 -1.42 -19.42 0.47
C LYS A 38 -2.44 -18.78 -0.50
N GLN A 39 -3.72 -19.14 -0.38
CA GLN A 39 -4.81 -18.61 -1.21
C GLN A 39 -5.66 -17.56 -0.49
N LYS A 40 -5.22 -17.10 0.68
CA LYS A 40 -5.92 -16.09 1.45
C LYS A 40 -6.08 -14.80 0.63
N ARG A 41 -7.28 -14.20 0.71
CA ARG A 41 -7.54 -12.90 0.09
C ARG A 41 -6.65 -11.81 0.70
N LYS A 42 -6.24 -10.87 -0.13
CA LYS A 42 -5.49 -9.70 0.28
C LYS A 42 -6.41 -8.48 0.34
N LEU A 43 -6.49 -7.85 1.50
CA LEU A 43 -7.23 -6.61 1.69
C LEU A 43 -6.33 -5.42 1.36
N SER A 44 -6.85 -4.50 0.55
CA SER A 44 -6.19 -3.25 0.20
C SER A 44 -7.15 -2.10 0.44
N TYR A 45 -6.61 -0.97 0.83
CA TYR A 45 -7.34 0.26 1.07
C TYR A 45 -6.97 1.30 0.02
N TYR A 46 -7.88 2.19 -0.28
CA TYR A 46 -7.68 3.26 -1.25
C TYR A 46 -8.15 4.58 -0.65
N SER A 47 -7.37 5.62 -0.85
CA SER A 47 -7.79 7.00 -0.57
C SER A 47 -7.24 7.95 -1.61
N ASN A 48 -7.86 9.12 -1.74
CA ASN A 48 -7.22 10.23 -2.41
C ASN A 48 -6.14 10.79 -1.50
N ILE A 49 -5.03 11.16 -2.09
CA ILE A 49 -3.95 11.90 -1.43
C ILE A 49 -3.61 13.13 -2.25
N PHE A 50 -3.26 14.20 -1.59
CA PHE A 50 -2.65 15.37 -2.19
C PHE A 50 -1.17 15.39 -1.80
N VAL A 51 -0.28 15.52 -2.78
CA VAL A 51 1.17 15.51 -2.53
C VAL A 51 1.61 16.93 -2.18
N VAL A 52 1.91 17.16 -0.90
CA VAL A 52 2.41 18.45 -0.41
C VAL A 52 3.89 18.61 -0.74
N GLN A 53 4.67 17.54 -0.53
CA GLN A 53 6.11 17.53 -0.79
C GLN A 53 6.59 16.13 -1.19
N ASP A 54 7.38 16.04 -2.26
CA ASP A 54 8.08 14.83 -2.71
C ASP A 54 9.48 15.22 -3.23
N PRO A 55 10.50 15.26 -2.37
CA PRO A 55 11.83 15.71 -2.76
C PRO A 55 12.51 14.86 -3.84
N LEU A 56 12.10 13.60 -3.98
CA LEU A 56 12.63 12.70 -5.01
C LEU A 56 11.92 12.86 -6.36
N HIS A 57 10.67 13.30 -6.32
CA HIS A 57 9.80 13.46 -7.49
C HIS A 57 9.00 14.78 -7.38
N PRO A 58 9.66 15.95 -7.49
CA PRO A 58 9.00 17.25 -7.34
C PRO A 58 7.84 17.47 -8.33
N GLU A 59 7.86 16.73 -9.45
CA GLU A 59 6.78 16.75 -10.44
C GLU A 59 5.43 16.23 -9.91
N ASN A 60 5.42 15.53 -8.78
CA ASN A 60 4.21 15.05 -8.12
C ASN A 60 3.59 16.09 -7.18
N GLU A 61 4.36 17.07 -6.74
CA GLU A 61 3.90 18.07 -5.78
C GLU A 61 2.72 18.89 -6.35
N GLY A 62 1.77 19.21 -5.51
CA GLY A 62 0.56 19.95 -5.89
C GLY A 62 -0.47 19.13 -6.67
N LYS A 63 -0.32 17.80 -6.75
CA LYS A 63 -1.25 16.92 -7.47
C LYS A 63 -2.00 15.97 -6.55
N THR A 64 -3.20 15.60 -6.98
CA THR A 64 -4.04 14.59 -6.33
C THR A 64 -3.86 13.24 -7.00
N PHE A 65 -3.64 12.19 -6.20
CA PHE A 65 -3.49 10.81 -6.66
C PHE A 65 -4.37 9.85 -5.88
N LEU A 66 -4.67 8.70 -6.50
CA LEU A 66 -5.16 7.53 -5.80
C LEU A 66 -4.00 6.80 -5.15
N TYR A 67 -4.10 6.59 -3.84
CA TYR A 67 -3.11 5.85 -3.06
C TYR A 67 -3.69 4.52 -2.58
N LYS A 68 -3.06 3.42 -3.00
CA LYS A 68 -3.36 2.06 -2.52
C LYS A 68 -2.41 1.70 -1.40
N TYR A 69 -2.92 1.25 -0.28
CA TYR A 69 -2.11 0.90 0.89
C TYR A 69 -2.64 -0.35 1.61
N GLY A 70 -1.79 -0.95 2.43
CA GLY A 70 -2.10 -2.13 3.23
C GLY A 70 -2.51 -1.77 4.66
N LYS A 71 -2.68 -2.82 5.47
CA LYS A 71 -3.15 -2.74 6.85
C LYS A 71 -2.30 -1.81 7.72
N LYS A 72 -0.97 -1.83 7.60
CA LYS A 72 -0.07 -1.00 8.44
C LYS A 72 -0.36 0.49 8.34
N ILE A 73 -0.60 0.99 7.13
CA ILE A 73 -0.98 2.40 6.92
C ILE A 73 -2.40 2.65 7.37
N HIS A 74 -3.32 1.72 7.07
CA HIS A 74 -4.71 1.84 7.52
C HIS A 74 -4.81 1.92 9.05
N ASP A 75 -4.09 1.07 9.78
CA ASP A 75 -4.09 1.07 11.23
C ASP A 75 -3.62 2.43 11.81
N LYS A 76 -2.59 3.05 11.19
CA LYS A 76 -2.15 4.40 11.59
C LYS A 76 -3.22 5.47 11.37
N ILE A 77 -3.98 5.36 10.28
CA ILE A 77 -5.10 6.26 10.00
C ILE A 77 -6.20 6.09 11.05
N VAL A 78 -6.57 4.84 11.36
CA VAL A 78 -7.59 4.53 12.36
C VAL A 78 -7.14 4.97 13.74
N GLU A 79 -5.89 4.73 14.13
CA GLU A 79 -5.31 5.16 15.40
C GLU A 79 -5.34 6.69 15.54
N ALA A 80 -5.02 7.43 14.49
CA ALA A 80 -5.15 8.89 14.50
C ALA A 80 -6.58 9.37 14.69
N MET A 81 -7.56 8.70 14.04
CA MET A 81 -8.98 9.04 14.14
C MET A 81 -9.62 8.58 15.45
N GLN A 82 -9.14 7.48 16.01
CA GLN A 82 -9.66 6.85 17.20
C GLN A 82 -8.50 6.39 18.09
N PRO A 83 -7.82 7.31 18.77
CA PRO A 83 -6.68 6.98 19.61
C PRO A 83 -7.09 6.06 20.76
N ALA A 84 -6.18 5.20 21.18
CA ALA A 84 -6.41 4.21 22.22
C ALA A 84 -6.41 4.84 23.63
N PHE A 85 -5.75 5.98 23.82
CA PHE A 85 -5.58 6.61 25.13
C PHE A 85 -6.40 7.88 25.24
N ALA A 86 -6.96 8.12 26.43
CA ALA A 86 -7.88 9.24 26.70
C ALA A 86 -7.20 10.62 26.71
N ASP A 87 -5.88 10.67 26.82
CA ASP A 87 -5.06 11.89 26.76
C ASP A 87 -4.66 12.27 25.34
N GLU A 88 -4.92 11.41 24.37
CA GLU A 88 -4.67 11.69 22.96
C GLU A 88 -5.89 12.37 22.31
N THR A 89 -5.63 13.35 21.47
CA THR A 89 -6.68 14.07 20.76
C THR A 89 -6.93 13.42 19.39
N PRO A 90 -8.16 12.99 19.09
CA PRO A 90 -8.51 12.46 17.77
C PRO A 90 -8.23 13.46 16.66
N ILE A 91 -7.64 12.97 15.57
CA ILE A 91 -7.33 13.75 14.36
C ILE A 91 -8.04 13.09 13.19
N ASN A 92 -8.85 13.85 12.43
CA ASN A 92 -9.32 13.40 11.14
C ASN A 92 -8.29 13.81 10.05
N PRO A 93 -7.43 12.91 9.57
CA PRO A 93 -6.39 13.26 8.60
C PRO A 93 -6.94 13.66 7.22
N PHE A 94 -8.23 13.51 6.98
CA PHE A 94 -8.89 13.89 5.73
C PHE A 94 -9.55 15.29 5.79
N ASP A 95 -9.42 15.98 6.92
CA ASP A 95 -9.92 17.35 7.08
C ASP A 95 -8.88 18.35 6.55
N PHE A 96 -9.30 19.24 5.65
CA PHE A 96 -8.40 20.21 5.02
C PHE A 96 -7.92 21.31 5.97
N TRP A 97 -8.65 21.59 7.04
CA TRP A 97 -8.37 22.68 7.99
C TRP A 97 -7.81 22.19 9.32
N LYS A 98 -8.22 21.01 9.76
CA LYS A 98 -7.87 20.41 11.06
C LYS A 98 -7.28 19.01 10.93
N GLY A 99 -6.83 18.67 9.74
CA GLY A 99 -6.17 17.40 9.48
C GLY A 99 -4.69 17.40 9.86
N ALA A 100 -3.97 16.44 9.32
CA ALA A 100 -2.53 16.36 9.49
C ALA A 100 -1.86 15.76 8.26
N ASN A 101 -0.68 16.25 7.90
CA ASN A 101 0.11 15.67 6.84
C ASN A 101 0.64 14.30 7.26
N PHE A 102 0.58 13.33 6.36
CA PHE A 102 1.14 12.01 6.56
C PHE A 102 2.54 11.93 5.96
N LYS A 103 3.55 11.71 6.79
CA LYS A 103 4.94 11.51 6.37
C LYS A 103 5.14 10.05 5.99
N LEU A 104 5.07 9.74 4.70
CA LEU A 104 5.29 8.39 4.19
C LEU A 104 6.79 8.10 4.18
N LYS A 105 7.24 7.25 5.10
CA LYS A 105 8.64 6.81 5.22
C LYS A 105 8.76 5.37 4.79
N ILE A 106 9.54 5.13 3.73
CA ILE A 106 9.72 3.82 3.13
C ILE A 106 11.17 3.39 3.34
N ARG A 107 11.36 2.19 3.90
CA ARG A 107 12.69 1.59 4.04
C ARG A 107 12.67 0.11 3.65
N LYS A 108 13.82 -0.42 3.26
CA LYS A 108 14.00 -1.86 3.12
C LYS A 108 14.41 -2.46 4.46
N LEU A 109 13.70 -3.51 4.89
CA LEU A 109 14.04 -4.33 6.05
C LEU A 109 13.98 -5.78 5.58
N ASP A 110 15.07 -6.53 5.74
CA ASP A 110 15.17 -7.95 5.35
C ASP A 110 14.72 -8.25 3.91
N GLY A 111 15.03 -7.32 2.99
CA GLY A 111 14.65 -7.45 1.57
C GLY A 111 13.25 -6.92 1.22
N TYR A 112 12.40 -6.63 2.19
CA TYR A 112 11.03 -6.16 1.99
C TYR A 112 10.87 -4.66 2.26
N TRP A 113 9.95 -4.01 1.53
CA TRP A 113 9.59 -2.63 1.78
C TRP A 113 8.73 -2.50 3.02
N ASN A 114 9.12 -1.65 3.95
CA ASN A 114 8.46 -1.43 5.22
C ASN A 114 8.10 0.05 5.41
N TYR A 115 6.92 0.30 5.95
CA TYR A 115 6.31 1.61 6.17
C TYR A 115 6.15 1.95 7.66
N ASP A 116 6.74 1.15 8.55
CA ASP A 116 6.56 1.20 10.00
C ASP A 116 6.89 2.57 10.62
N LYS A 117 7.83 3.30 10.00
CA LYS A 117 8.26 4.63 10.45
C LYS A 117 7.42 5.79 9.89
N SER A 118 6.41 5.48 9.07
CA SER A 118 5.47 6.48 8.61
C SER A 118 4.62 7.00 9.76
N GLU A 119 4.31 8.29 9.78
CA GLU A 119 3.62 8.95 10.89
C GLU A 119 2.84 10.16 10.42
N PHE A 120 1.86 10.59 11.19
CA PHE A 120 1.21 11.89 11.02
C PHE A 120 2.05 13.00 11.64
N ASP A 121 2.02 14.17 11.02
CA ASP A 121 2.57 15.40 11.59
C ASP A 121 1.58 16.02 12.57
N LYS A 122 1.95 17.15 13.14
CA LYS A 122 1.03 17.95 13.96
C LYS A 122 -0.17 18.41 13.12
N VAL A 123 -1.31 18.58 13.78
CA VAL A 123 -2.52 19.14 13.17
C VAL A 123 -2.18 20.49 12.51
N SER A 124 -2.57 20.61 11.25
CA SER A 124 -2.38 21.82 10.45
C SER A 124 -3.41 21.90 9.34
N THR A 125 -3.55 23.06 8.73
CA THR A 125 -4.25 23.22 7.46
C THR A 125 -3.47 22.52 6.34
N LEU A 126 -4.18 22.14 5.27
CA LEU A 126 -3.56 21.60 4.06
C LEU A 126 -2.83 22.74 3.31
N GLY A 127 -1.54 22.94 3.61
CA GLY A 127 -0.74 24.02 3.02
C GLY A 127 -1.28 25.41 3.35
N ASP A 128 -0.78 26.39 2.61
CA ASP A 128 -1.22 27.81 2.70
C ASP A 128 -2.18 28.14 1.53
N PHE A 129 -3.19 27.28 1.33
CA PHE A 129 -4.17 27.43 0.26
C PHE A 129 -5.39 28.22 0.74
N ASP A 130 -5.90 29.08 -0.15
CA ASP A 130 -7.19 29.74 0.04
C ASP A 130 -8.37 28.79 -0.25
N ASP A 131 -9.59 29.25 0.04
CA ASP A 131 -10.81 28.43 -0.12
C ASP A 131 -11.04 28.01 -1.57
N GLU A 132 -10.70 28.84 -2.55
CA GLU A 132 -10.86 28.53 -3.98
C GLU A 132 -9.88 27.41 -4.40
N GLN A 133 -8.66 27.49 -3.92
CA GLN A 133 -7.64 26.47 -4.16
C GLN A 133 -7.99 25.15 -3.46
N LEU A 134 -8.51 25.17 -2.24
CA LEU A 134 -8.99 24.00 -1.52
C LEU A 134 -10.19 23.35 -2.25
N GLU A 135 -11.11 24.17 -2.79
CA GLU A 135 -12.23 23.67 -3.60
C GLU A 135 -11.71 23.01 -4.89
N ALA A 136 -10.70 23.58 -5.54
CA ALA A 136 -10.09 22.99 -6.73
C ALA A 136 -9.43 21.65 -6.41
N ILE A 137 -8.70 21.52 -5.29
CA ILE A 137 -8.13 20.27 -4.80
C ILE A 137 -9.22 19.24 -4.53
N TYR A 138 -10.31 19.65 -3.86
CA TYR A 138 -11.46 18.77 -3.60
C TYR A 138 -12.07 18.24 -4.89
N LYS A 139 -12.28 19.10 -5.89
CA LYS A 139 -12.83 18.73 -7.20
C LYS A 139 -11.89 17.84 -8.03
N SER A 140 -10.58 17.87 -7.76
CA SER A 140 -9.58 17.03 -8.43
C SER A 140 -9.54 15.59 -7.92
N GLN A 141 -10.31 15.26 -6.88
CA GLN A 141 -10.33 13.92 -6.30
C GLN A 141 -10.93 12.90 -7.27
N HIS A 142 -10.35 11.72 -7.23
CA HIS A 142 -10.81 10.57 -8.00
C HIS A 142 -12.00 9.89 -7.29
N SER A 143 -12.96 9.39 -8.06
CA SER A 143 -14.09 8.63 -7.51
C SER A 143 -13.60 7.29 -6.92
N LEU A 144 -13.85 7.07 -5.65
CA LEU A 144 -13.55 5.80 -4.98
C LEU A 144 -14.67 4.77 -5.19
N THR A 145 -15.89 5.20 -5.53
CA THR A 145 -17.04 4.31 -5.77
C THR A 145 -16.82 3.38 -6.96
N ALA A 146 -15.98 3.78 -7.93
CA ALA A 146 -15.60 2.95 -9.06
C ALA A 146 -14.97 1.61 -8.64
N PHE A 147 -14.30 1.54 -7.47
CA PHE A 147 -13.70 0.29 -6.97
C PHE A 147 -14.72 -0.70 -6.42
N THR A 148 -15.92 -0.25 -6.08
CA THR A 148 -17.01 -1.07 -5.55
C THR A 148 -18.17 -1.23 -6.53
N ASP A 149 -18.05 -0.67 -7.75
CA ASP A 149 -19.05 -0.85 -8.78
C ASP A 149 -19.13 -2.32 -9.20
N ALA A 150 -20.35 -2.86 -9.18
CA ALA A 150 -20.62 -4.26 -9.52
C ALA A 150 -20.12 -4.65 -10.93
N ALA A 151 -20.05 -3.70 -11.87
CA ALA A 151 -19.54 -3.93 -13.22
C ALA A 151 -18.06 -4.33 -13.26
N ASN A 152 -17.29 -3.97 -12.22
CA ASN A 152 -15.87 -4.32 -12.11
C ASN A 152 -15.62 -5.72 -11.55
N PHE A 153 -16.66 -6.41 -11.12
CA PHE A 153 -16.57 -7.76 -10.54
C PHE A 153 -17.13 -8.81 -11.49
N LYS A 154 -16.35 -9.87 -11.68
CA LYS A 154 -16.80 -11.01 -12.49
C LYS A 154 -17.94 -11.75 -11.81
N THR A 155 -18.72 -12.48 -12.60
CA THR A 155 -19.77 -13.35 -12.05
C THR A 155 -19.17 -14.52 -11.26
N TYR A 156 -19.99 -15.16 -10.44
CA TYR A 156 -19.56 -16.36 -9.69
C TYR A 156 -19.09 -17.46 -10.65
N GLU A 157 -19.85 -17.69 -11.70
CA GLU A 157 -19.59 -18.76 -12.69
C GLU A 157 -18.30 -18.49 -13.49
N GLU A 158 -18.04 -17.24 -13.85
CA GLU A 158 -16.77 -16.85 -14.50
C GLU A 158 -15.56 -17.08 -13.61
N LEU A 159 -15.67 -16.72 -12.33
CA LEU A 159 -14.61 -16.92 -11.33
C LEU A 159 -14.40 -18.41 -11.04
N GLU A 160 -15.47 -19.18 -10.91
CA GLU A 160 -15.42 -20.64 -10.72
C GLU A 160 -14.73 -21.32 -11.90
N LYS A 161 -15.11 -20.98 -13.13
CA LYS A 161 -14.46 -21.51 -14.34
C LYS A 161 -12.96 -21.21 -14.35
N ARG A 162 -12.59 -19.96 -14.02
CA ARG A 162 -11.18 -19.54 -13.95
C ARG A 162 -10.43 -20.31 -12.85
N MET A 163 -10.99 -20.42 -11.66
CA MET A 163 -10.45 -21.19 -10.55
C MET A 163 -10.19 -22.65 -10.95
N ASN A 164 -11.17 -23.31 -11.54
CA ASN A 164 -11.05 -24.70 -11.99
C ASN A 164 -9.95 -24.85 -13.07
N THR A 165 -9.81 -23.90 -13.98
CA THR A 165 -8.75 -23.90 -14.99
C THR A 165 -7.38 -23.81 -14.35
N VAL A 166 -7.18 -22.89 -13.38
CA VAL A 166 -5.90 -22.71 -12.67
C VAL A 166 -5.54 -23.93 -11.83
N LEU A 167 -6.51 -24.50 -11.11
CA LEU A 167 -6.30 -25.69 -10.28
C LEU A 167 -6.00 -26.93 -11.12
N SER A 168 -6.65 -27.08 -12.27
CA SER A 168 -6.40 -28.16 -13.20
C SER A 168 -5.01 -28.05 -13.86
N ALA A 169 -4.56 -26.82 -14.15
CA ALA A 169 -3.22 -26.56 -14.69
C ALA A 169 -2.12 -26.89 -13.67
N LYS A 170 -2.33 -26.58 -12.37
CA LYS A 170 -1.38 -26.92 -11.30
C LYS A 170 -1.20 -28.42 -11.10
N LYS A 171 -2.20 -29.24 -11.41
CA LYS A 171 -2.06 -30.71 -11.38
C LYS A 171 -1.14 -31.28 -12.47
N LYS A 172 -0.86 -30.53 -13.53
CA LYS A 172 -0.01 -30.94 -14.67
C LYS A 172 1.44 -30.45 -14.57
N VAL A 173 1.77 -29.58 -13.60
CA VAL A 173 3.12 -29.06 -13.39
C VAL A 173 3.69 -29.68 -12.14
N SER A 174 4.83 -30.38 -12.26
CA SER A 174 5.59 -30.92 -11.14
C SER A 174 5.99 -29.81 -10.15
N PRO A 175 6.16 -30.12 -8.85
CA PRO A 175 6.40 -29.12 -7.82
C PRO A 175 7.69 -28.37 -8.08
N ILE A 176 7.58 -27.05 -8.22
CA ILE A 176 8.70 -26.12 -8.09
C ILE A 176 9.06 -26.10 -6.60
N PRO A 177 10.35 -26.18 -6.22
CA PRO A 177 10.75 -26.11 -4.82
C PRO A 177 10.24 -24.84 -4.16
N ASP A 178 9.67 -25.03 -2.99
CA ASP A 178 9.09 -24.00 -2.14
C ASP A 178 10.26 -23.19 -1.55
N GLU A 179 10.55 -22.03 -2.10
CA GLU A 179 11.37 -21.02 -1.41
C GLU A 179 10.43 -20.20 -0.54
N ASP A 180 10.72 -20.19 0.73
CA ASP A 180 10.01 -19.59 1.83
C ASP A 180 9.46 -18.20 1.50
N LEU A 181 8.14 -18.13 1.28
CA LEU A 181 7.40 -16.89 1.29
C LEU A 181 6.88 -16.67 2.71
N GLU A 182 7.75 -16.16 3.56
CA GLU A 182 7.31 -15.62 4.84
C GLU A 182 6.32 -14.48 4.60
N ASP A 183 5.13 -14.67 5.16
CA ASP A 183 3.89 -13.90 5.00
C ASP A 183 3.98 -12.56 5.77
N GLU A 184 4.80 -11.61 5.28
CA GLU A 184 4.76 -10.22 5.74
C GLU A 184 4.99 -9.17 4.63
N SER A 185 4.83 -9.54 3.36
CA SER A 185 4.90 -8.56 2.28
C SER A 185 3.52 -8.07 1.87
N GLU A 186 2.87 -7.29 2.72
CA GLU A 186 1.80 -6.44 2.26
C GLU A 186 2.40 -5.27 1.46
N GLY A 187 2.50 -5.41 0.17
CA GLY A 187 2.80 -4.29 -0.69
C GLY A 187 3.73 -4.59 -1.86
N ARG A 188 3.19 -4.55 -3.00
CA ARG A 188 3.79 -4.46 -4.34
C ARG A 188 4.69 -5.62 -4.78
N GLY A 189 4.30 -6.21 -5.89
CA GLY A 189 5.19 -6.95 -6.76
C GLY A 189 6.40 -6.10 -7.19
N PRO A 190 7.46 -6.74 -7.70
CA PRO A 190 8.69 -6.05 -8.02
C PRO A 190 8.42 -4.92 -9.00
N ILE A 191 8.75 -3.69 -8.60
CA ILE A 191 8.90 -2.58 -9.53
C ILE A 191 10.09 -2.94 -10.40
N PRO A 192 10.00 -2.84 -11.74
CA PRO A 192 11.14 -3.12 -12.60
C PRO A 192 12.31 -2.23 -12.14
N SER A 193 13.43 -2.87 -11.87
CA SER A 193 14.69 -2.22 -11.53
C SER A 193 15.10 -1.34 -12.71
N VAL A 194 14.93 -0.05 -12.58
CA VAL A 194 15.68 0.91 -13.38
C VAL A 194 17.08 0.91 -12.81
N SER A 195 18.02 0.32 -13.54
CA SER A 195 19.45 0.42 -13.28
C SER A 195 19.85 1.90 -13.24
N ALA A 196 19.91 2.47 -12.07
CA ALA A 196 20.61 3.71 -11.84
C ALA A 196 22.05 3.36 -11.50
N THR A 197 22.86 3.20 -12.55
CA THR A 197 24.32 3.30 -12.44
C THR A 197 24.65 4.78 -12.30
N ALA A 198 24.68 5.26 -11.07
CA ALA A 198 25.35 6.50 -10.72
C ALA A 198 25.99 6.29 -9.36
N GLU A 199 27.28 6.02 -9.39
CA GLU A 199 28.18 6.07 -8.27
C GLU A 199 28.16 7.50 -7.70
N PRO A 200 27.97 7.70 -6.39
CA PRO A 200 28.05 9.04 -5.82
C PRO A 200 29.50 9.54 -5.92
N PRO A 201 29.72 10.81 -6.28
CA PRO A 201 31.08 11.37 -6.32
C PRO A 201 31.68 11.36 -4.90
N ALA A 202 32.92 10.92 -4.81
CA ALA A 202 33.70 10.92 -3.61
C ALA A 202 33.80 12.33 -3.00
N PRO A 203 33.79 12.48 -1.66
CA PRO A 203 33.96 13.78 -1.02
C PRO A 203 35.35 14.34 -1.36
N ARG A 204 35.37 15.57 -1.85
CA ARG A 204 36.60 16.34 -2.02
C ARG A 204 37.12 16.67 -0.63
N VAL A 205 38.33 16.24 -0.37
CA VAL A 205 39.11 16.70 0.77
C VAL A 205 39.66 18.06 0.39
N ASP A 206 39.14 19.11 0.98
CA ASP A 206 39.78 20.41 0.90
C ASP A 206 40.99 20.39 1.83
N GLU A 207 42.19 20.42 1.25
CA GLU A 207 43.42 20.71 1.93
C GLU A 207 43.41 22.17 2.37
N GLU A 208 43.10 22.43 3.65
CA GLU A 208 43.43 23.74 4.25
C GLU A 208 44.89 23.80 4.61
N GLU A 209 45.57 24.71 3.93
CA GLU A 209 46.97 25.08 4.16
C GLU A 209 47.14 25.62 5.62
N GLU A 210 48.09 25.04 6.30
CA GLU A 210 48.70 25.65 7.47
C GLU A 210 49.34 26.99 7.10
N ASP A 211 48.90 28.04 7.66
CA ASP A 211 49.70 29.27 7.70
C ASP A 211 49.96 29.71 9.12
N VAL A 212 51.23 29.58 9.44
CA VAL A 212 51.89 29.98 10.68
C VAL A 212 52.04 31.48 10.65
N MET A 213 51.58 32.19 11.69
CA MET A 213 52.22 33.45 12.07
C MET A 213 52.09 33.75 13.56
N SER A 214 53.23 33.76 14.14
CA SER A 214 53.60 34.43 15.38
C SER A 214 53.08 35.87 15.56
N TYR A 215 52.59 36.19 16.67
CA TYR A 215 53.06 37.20 17.62
C TYR A 215 52.13 37.19 18.85
#